data_73146702a439662f1edcc2ea3c5466e9
#
_entry.id   73146702a439662f1edcc2ea3c5466e9
#
_cell.length_a   1.000
_cell.length_b   1.000
_cell.length_c   1.000
_cell.angle_alpha   90.00
_cell.angle_beta   90.00
_cell.angle_gamma   90.00
#
_symmetry.space_group_name_H-M   'P 1'
#
loop_
_entity.id
_entity.type
_entity.pdbx_description
1 polymer ?
#
loop_
_entity_poly.entity_id
_entity_poly.type
_entity_poly.pdbx_seq_one_letter_code
_entity_poly.pdbx_strand_id
1 'polypeptide(L)'
;MPTLRPRIAIIGGGPSGLALGQLLHQRGIHATIYELRPKPTQEELAKPSGMLDLHEESGLAAMRECGLWESFQAALGDCSESTRVLNPEGVVLHTDEGGLEPRPEISRNALTKLLIENTPSDLIKWNHKIKAVRSECNPTTGATEITIDFHEHDTVVHDFVAGADGAWSRTRKLLSPAPPIYSGAQWLIATIRHASTAYPHLSALCGTGTMSALGHCNALMTQRGPQDSIRLYAIISTPDEAWTTTVGLQRKTAAEVKHTLLDSESLFANWAPALRDLLATACDEETRDNPGANADVKPYYMLPVGHRWPHRTGITLIGDAAHLMTPWAGEGVNLALWDALDLARVLAEADRLVGKDADAAAWQIALDPRVRVFEEDMLARAAEKAEESDRNRKTFLSENGAERMAEFFQNV
;
A
#
# COMPACT_ATOMS: atom_id res chain seq x y z
N MET A 1 -8.48 42.36 -3.07
CA MET A 1 -7.32 41.66 -2.47
C MET A 1 -7.43 40.21 -2.85
N PRO A 2 -6.39 39.51 -3.29
CA PRO A 2 -6.51 38.08 -3.50
C PRO A 2 -6.89 37.45 -2.17
N THR A 3 -7.93 36.64 -2.17
CA THR A 3 -8.35 35.85 -1.01
C THR A 3 -7.18 34.92 -0.64
N LEU A 4 -6.59 35.18 0.54
CA LEU A 4 -5.47 34.42 1.10
C LEU A 4 -5.98 33.07 1.63
N ARG A 5 -6.50 32.20 0.75
CA ARG A 5 -6.81 30.83 1.14
C ARG A 5 -5.51 30.09 1.44
N PRO A 6 -5.47 29.25 2.48
CA PRO A 6 -4.30 28.44 2.81
C PRO A 6 -3.85 27.60 1.62
N ARG A 7 -2.56 27.58 1.35
CA ARG A 7 -1.93 26.78 0.30
C ARG A 7 -1.65 25.39 0.85
N ILE A 8 -2.39 24.39 0.39
CA ILE A 8 -2.27 23.01 0.86
C ILE A 8 -1.58 22.17 -0.21
N ALA A 9 -0.56 21.41 0.19
CA ALA A 9 0.07 20.42 -0.65
C ALA A 9 -0.14 19.00 -0.11
N ILE A 10 -0.32 18.05 -1.02
CA ILE A 10 -0.30 16.62 -0.77
C ILE A 10 0.88 16.06 -1.55
N ILE A 11 1.79 15.38 -0.87
CA ILE A 11 2.98 14.81 -1.50
C ILE A 11 2.77 13.31 -1.65
N GLY A 12 2.59 12.86 -2.92
CA GLY A 12 2.31 11.48 -3.30
C GLY A 12 0.91 11.30 -3.86
N GLY A 13 0.82 10.69 -5.03
CA GLY A 13 -0.41 10.31 -5.74
C GLY A 13 -0.78 8.83 -5.55
N GLY A 14 -0.49 8.26 -4.38
CA GLY A 14 -0.97 6.95 -3.95
C GLY A 14 -2.43 7.00 -3.45
N PRO A 15 -3.01 5.86 -3.01
CA PRO A 15 -4.40 5.81 -2.56
C PRO A 15 -4.74 6.86 -1.50
N SER A 16 -3.91 7.05 -0.47
CA SER A 16 -4.15 8.05 0.58
C SER A 16 -4.13 9.49 0.04
N GLY A 17 -3.13 9.82 -0.80
CA GLY A 17 -2.99 11.19 -1.33
C GLY A 17 -4.07 11.55 -2.33
N LEU A 18 -4.46 10.64 -3.22
CA LEU A 18 -5.56 10.85 -4.16
C LEU A 18 -6.91 10.94 -3.43
N ALA A 19 -7.17 10.04 -2.46
CA ALA A 19 -8.38 10.10 -1.66
C ALA A 19 -8.48 11.42 -0.87
N LEU A 20 -7.39 11.85 -0.22
CA LEU A 20 -7.35 13.14 0.47
C LEU A 20 -7.63 14.31 -0.49
N GLY A 21 -7.00 14.32 -1.66
CA GLY A 21 -7.24 15.36 -2.67
C GLY A 21 -8.69 15.42 -3.15
N GLN A 22 -9.30 14.27 -3.40
CA GLN A 22 -10.70 14.15 -3.79
C GLN A 22 -11.64 14.63 -2.67
N LEU A 23 -11.40 14.18 -1.43
CA LEU A 23 -12.18 14.57 -0.26
C LEU A 23 -12.13 16.08 0.01
N LEU A 24 -10.96 16.70 -0.14
CA LEU A 24 -10.80 18.15 0.00
C LEU A 24 -11.50 18.90 -1.12
N HIS A 25 -11.35 18.43 -2.38
CA HIS A 25 -12.01 19.04 -3.53
C HIS A 25 -13.54 19.08 -3.35
N GLN A 26 -14.15 17.97 -2.93
CA GLN A 26 -15.59 17.91 -2.66
C GLN A 26 -16.05 18.88 -1.56
N ARG A 27 -15.15 19.22 -0.62
CA ARG A 27 -15.41 20.21 0.44
C ARG A 27 -15.09 21.64 0.02
N GLY A 28 -14.72 21.86 -1.26
CA GLY A 28 -14.35 23.17 -1.80
C GLY A 28 -13.00 23.69 -1.30
N ILE A 29 -12.16 22.80 -0.77
CA ILE A 29 -10.80 23.12 -0.30
C ILE A 29 -9.82 22.76 -1.42
N HIS A 30 -9.04 23.73 -1.88
CA HIS A 30 -8.05 23.52 -2.92
C HIS A 30 -6.76 22.95 -2.34
N ALA A 31 -6.29 21.81 -2.87
CA ALA A 31 -4.99 21.22 -2.56
C ALA A 31 -4.28 20.81 -3.85
N THR A 32 -2.95 20.90 -3.87
CA THR A 32 -2.14 20.44 -4.99
C THR A 32 -1.47 19.12 -4.63
N ILE A 33 -1.65 18.10 -5.48
CA ILE A 33 -1.02 16.78 -5.33
C ILE A 33 0.24 16.74 -6.19
N TYR A 34 1.38 16.49 -5.58
CA TYR A 34 2.67 16.32 -6.28
C TYR A 34 3.05 14.83 -6.33
N GLU A 35 3.03 14.25 -7.52
CA GLU A 35 3.35 12.84 -7.73
C GLU A 35 4.71 12.68 -8.45
N LEU A 36 5.55 11.81 -7.90
CA LEU A 36 6.88 11.47 -8.41
C LEU A 36 6.86 10.92 -9.84
N ARG A 37 5.88 10.03 -10.13
CA ARG A 37 5.79 9.27 -11.38
C ARG A 37 5.07 10.05 -12.45
N PRO A 38 5.26 9.70 -13.73
CA PRO A 38 4.37 10.16 -14.79
C PRO A 38 2.95 9.64 -14.58
N LYS A 39 1.99 10.28 -15.22
CA LYS A 39 0.61 9.78 -15.23
C LYS A 39 0.60 8.38 -15.83
N PRO A 40 0.05 7.36 -15.12
CA PRO A 40 -0.01 6.00 -15.64
C PRO A 40 -0.88 5.95 -16.89
N THR A 41 -0.49 5.11 -17.84
CA THR A 41 -1.26 4.84 -19.04
C THR A 41 -2.46 3.93 -18.74
N GLN A 42 -3.46 3.94 -19.60
CA GLN A 42 -4.60 3.04 -19.47
C GLN A 42 -4.18 1.56 -19.55
N GLU A 43 -3.15 1.26 -20.36
CA GLU A 43 -2.59 -0.08 -20.46
C GLU A 43 -1.95 -0.55 -19.14
N GLU A 44 -1.16 0.32 -18.48
CA GLU A 44 -0.57 0.00 -17.16
C GLU A 44 -1.65 -0.23 -16.10
N LEU A 45 -2.70 0.60 -16.09
CA LEU A 45 -3.81 0.49 -15.15
C LEU A 45 -4.71 -0.73 -15.42
N ALA A 46 -4.73 -1.25 -16.65
CA ALA A 46 -5.47 -2.45 -17.03
C ALA A 46 -4.76 -3.76 -16.66
N LYS A 47 -3.46 -3.73 -16.33
CA LYS A 47 -2.72 -4.94 -15.96
C LYS A 47 -3.24 -5.53 -14.64
N PRO A 48 -3.33 -6.86 -14.52
CA PRO A 48 -3.60 -7.51 -13.24
C PRO A 48 -2.61 -7.05 -12.16
N SER A 49 -3.11 -6.81 -10.96
CA SER A 49 -2.31 -6.39 -9.80
C SER A 49 -2.82 -7.07 -8.53
N GLY A 50 -2.11 -6.93 -7.41
CA GLY A 50 -2.55 -7.48 -6.13
C GLY A 50 -3.92 -6.96 -5.72
N MET A 51 -4.70 -7.80 -5.06
CA MET A 51 -6.02 -7.45 -4.54
C MET A 51 -5.91 -6.76 -3.19
N LEU A 52 -6.88 -5.94 -2.90
CA LEU A 52 -7.02 -5.15 -1.68
C LEU A 52 -8.45 -5.33 -1.19
N ASP A 53 -8.62 -5.86 0.00
CA ASP A 53 -9.88 -5.91 0.72
C ASP A 53 -10.13 -4.57 1.43
N LEU A 54 -11.32 -3.99 1.27
CA LEU A 54 -11.68 -2.74 1.93
C LEU A 54 -12.67 -3.00 3.06
N HIS A 55 -12.36 -2.42 4.23
CA HIS A 55 -13.13 -2.57 5.46
C HIS A 55 -14.16 -1.45 5.62
N GLU A 56 -15.28 -1.76 6.30
CA GLU A 56 -16.46 -0.90 6.40
C GLU A 56 -16.15 0.46 7.03
N GLU A 57 -15.40 0.46 8.14
CA GLU A 57 -15.09 1.65 8.94
C GLU A 57 -14.01 2.55 8.33
N SER A 58 -13.29 2.07 7.31
CA SER A 58 -12.09 2.71 6.76
C SER A 58 -12.14 2.85 5.24
N GLY A 59 -11.70 1.84 4.50
CA GLY A 59 -11.64 1.88 3.03
C GLY A 59 -13.00 2.13 2.37
N LEU A 60 -14.05 1.43 2.81
CA LEU A 60 -15.41 1.60 2.25
C LEU A 60 -16.03 2.93 2.67
N ALA A 61 -15.81 3.38 3.92
CA ALA A 61 -16.23 4.69 4.36
C ALA A 61 -15.59 5.80 3.51
N ALA A 62 -14.28 5.67 3.21
CA ALA A 62 -13.59 6.62 2.34
C ALA A 62 -14.17 6.63 0.92
N MET A 63 -14.47 5.46 0.32
CA MET A 63 -15.09 5.38 -1.00
C MET A 63 -16.47 6.05 -1.03
N ARG A 64 -17.29 5.88 0.02
CA ARG A 64 -18.59 6.57 0.14
C ARG A 64 -18.42 8.09 0.25
N GLU A 65 -17.55 8.57 1.13
CA GLU A 65 -17.32 10.01 1.30
C GLU A 65 -16.63 10.66 0.10
N CYS A 66 -15.85 9.91 -0.68
CA CYS A 66 -15.36 10.34 -1.99
C CYS A 66 -16.46 10.39 -3.07
N GLY A 67 -17.67 9.94 -2.78
CA GLY A 67 -18.75 9.82 -3.78
C GLY A 67 -18.46 8.77 -4.85
N LEU A 68 -17.62 7.77 -4.55
CA LEU A 68 -17.13 6.79 -5.50
C LEU A 68 -17.78 5.41 -5.33
N TRP A 69 -18.79 5.29 -4.47
CA TRP A 69 -19.39 4.01 -4.09
C TRP A 69 -19.88 3.18 -5.29
N GLU A 70 -20.67 3.77 -6.18
CA GLU A 70 -21.19 3.06 -7.36
C GLU A 70 -20.07 2.63 -8.32
N SER A 71 -19.12 3.53 -8.57
CA SER A 71 -17.97 3.24 -9.42
C SER A 71 -17.03 2.20 -8.81
N PHE A 72 -16.90 2.21 -7.48
CA PHE A 72 -16.17 1.20 -6.73
C PHE A 72 -16.83 -0.18 -6.87
N GLN A 73 -18.16 -0.28 -6.67
CA GLN A 73 -18.87 -1.53 -6.82
C GLN A 73 -18.76 -2.10 -8.26
N ALA A 74 -18.77 -1.24 -9.27
CA ALA A 74 -18.56 -1.63 -10.66
C ALA A 74 -17.13 -2.07 -10.99
N ALA A 75 -16.15 -1.68 -10.15
CA ALA A 75 -14.74 -2.01 -10.32
C ALA A 75 -14.27 -3.20 -9.45
N LEU A 76 -15.18 -3.81 -8.67
CA LEU A 76 -14.89 -5.01 -7.89
C LEU A 76 -14.41 -6.14 -8.81
N GLY A 77 -13.40 -6.88 -8.35
CA GLY A 77 -12.81 -7.98 -9.11
C GLY A 77 -13.58 -9.28 -8.97
N ASP A 78 -13.12 -10.28 -9.73
CA ASP A 78 -13.64 -11.65 -9.70
C ASP A 78 -13.01 -12.47 -8.54
N CYS A 79 -12.49 -11.82 -7.50
CA CYS A 79 -11.92 -12.47 -6.33
C CYS A 79 -13.03 -12.72 -5.30
N SER A 80 -13.09 -13.93 -4.75
CA SER A 80 -13.95 -14.23 -3.61
C SER A 80 -13.16 -14.09 -2.30
N GLU A 81 -13.87 -13.93 -1.21
CA GLU A 81 -13.30 -13.88 0.15
C GLU A 81 -12.81 -15.25 0.65
N SER A 82 -12.87 -16.29 -0.21
CA SER A 82 -12.46 -17.64 0.21
C SER A 82 -10.97 -17.71 0.51
N THR A 83 -10.63 -18.46 1.57
CA THR A 83 -9.25 -18.65 2.02
C THR A 83 -8.93 -20.13 2.13
N ARG A 84 -7.72 -20.52 1.64
CA ARG A 84 -7.17 -21.86 1.81
C ARG A 84 -5.79 -21.79 2.43
N VAL A 85 -5.52 -22.68 3.38
CA VAL A 85 -4.19 -22.84 3.98
C VAL A 85 -3.69 -24.25 3.70
N LEU A 86 -2.50 -24.35 3.10
CA LEU A 86 -1.83 -25.59 2.77
C LEU A 86 -0.46 -25.67 3.47
N ASN A 87 -0.05 -26.90 3.79
CA ASN A 87 1.34 -27.14 4.19
C ASN A 87 2.26 -27.39 2.95
N PRO A 88 3.59 -27.51 3.13
CA PRO A 88 4.52 -27.76 2.02
C PRO A 88 4.24 -29.05 1.25
N GLU A 89 3.64 -30.05 1.87
CA GLU A 89 3.22 -31.32 1.26
C GLU A 89 1.95 -31.17 0.40
N GLY A 90 1.35 -29.98 0.36
CA GLY A 90 0.14 -29.68 -0.41
C GLY A 90 -1.14 -30.17 0.26
N VAL A 91 -1.10 -30.52 1.54
CA VAL A 91 -2.28 -30.90 2.32
C VAL A 91 -3.03 -29.64 2.73
N VAL A 92 -4.33 -29.59 2.47
CA VAL A 92 -5.20 -28.49 2.90
C VAL A 92 -5.48 -28.65 4.39
N LEU A 93 -5.07 -27.67 5.20
CA LEU A 93 -5.26 -27.66 6.66
C LEU A 93 -6.47 -26.80 7.08
N HIS A 94 -6.83 -25.81 6.26
CA HIS A 94 -7.98 -24.96 6.51
C HIS A 94 -8.61 -24.51 5.19
N THR A 95 -9.91 -24.41 5.16
CA THR A 95 -10.68 -23.79 4.08
C THR A 95 -11.82 -22.98 4.68
N ASP A 96 -11.95 -21.75 4.24
CA ASP A 96 -13.07 -20.87 4.52
C ASP A 96 -13.63 -20.40 3.16
N GLU A 97 -14.94 -20.52 2.98
CA GLU A 97 -15.62 -20.06 1.75
C GLU A 97 -15.93 -18.55 1.78
N GLY A 98 -15.64 -17.85 2.88
CA GLY A 98 -15.92 -16.43 3.09
C GLY A 98 -17.38 -16.12 3.38
N GLY A 99 -17.72 -14.84 3.46
CA GLY A 99 -19.10 -14.36 3.51
C GLY A 99 -19.67 -14.09 4.92
N LEU A 100 -18.84 -14.09 5.96
CA LEU A 100 -19.29 -13.69 7.31
C LEU A 100 -19.43 -12.17 7.45
N GLU A 101 -18.53 -11.42 6.85
CA GLU A 101 -18.59 -9.95 6.73
C GLU A 101 -18.15 -9.53 5.34
N PRO A 102 -18.89 -8.63 4.64
CA PRO A 102 -18.51 -8.21 3.30
C PRO A 102 -17.21 -7.41 3.34
N ARG A 103 -16.14 -8.01 2.82
CA ARG A 103 -14.84 -7.37 2.59
C ARG A 103 -14.55 -7.37 1.08
N PRO A 104 -15.23 -6.52 0.32
CA PRO A 104 -15.13 -6.54 -1.13
C PRO A 104 -13.70 -6.23 -1.57
N GLU A 105 -13.21 -7.03 -2.51
CA GLU A 105 -11.86 -6.93 -3.02
C GLU A 105 -11.81 -6.13 -4.33
N ILE A 106 -10.90 -5.18 -4.39
CA ILE A 106 -10.58 -4.40 -5.60
C ILE A 106 -9.10 -4.56 -5.93
N SER A 107 -8.76 -4.68 -7.21
CA SER A 107 -7.35 -4.68 -7.58
C SER A 107 -6.70 -3.32 -7.33
N ARG A 108 -5.43 -3.31 -6.94
CA ARG A 108 -4.65 -2.07 -6.68
C ARG A 108 -4.69 -1.12 -7.87
N ASN A 109 -4.59 -1.64 -9.09
CA ASN A 109 -4.66 -0.83 -10.31
C ASN A 109 -6.06 -0.27 -10.55
N ALA A 110 -7.11 -1.05 -10.29
CA ALA A 110 -8.50 -0.58 -10.39
C ALA A 110 -8.80 0.53 -9.37
N LEU A 111 -8.38 0.38 -8.12
CA LEU A 111 -8.49 1.43 -7.11
C LEU A 111 -7.72 2.70 -7.51
N THR A 112 -6.49 2.55 -8.00
CA THR A 112 -5.68 3.68 -8.47
C THR A 112 -6.36 4.39 -9.65
N LYS A 113 -6.87 3.62 -10.62
CA LYS A 113 -7.62 4.16 -11.77
C LYS A 113 -8.85 4.93 -11.31
N LEU A 114 -9.65 4.32 -10.43
CA LEU A 114 -10.86 4.92 -9.86
C LEU A 114 -10.56 6.28 -9.22
N LEU A 115 -9.53 6.34 -8.40
CA LEU A 115 -9.14 7.58 -7.71
C LEU A 115 -8.60 8.64 -8.69
N ILE A 116 -7.74 8.27 -9.65
CA ILE A 116 -7.19 9.21 -10.65
C ILE A 116 -8.29 9.80 -11.54
N GLU A 117 -9.20 8.96 -12.05
CA GLU A 117 -10.25 9.40 -12.98
C GLU A 117 -11.27 10.33 -12.32
N ASN A 118 -11.41 10.26 -11.00
CA ASN A 118 -12.34 11.09 -10.24
C ASN A 118 -11.67 12.27 -9.51
N THR A 119 -10.34 12.36 -9.53
CA THR A 119 -9.62 13.55 -9.03
C THR A 119 -9.44 14.55 -10.17
N PRO A 120 -9.83 15.83 -10.00
CA PRO A 120 -9.61 16.85 -11.03
C PRO A 120 -8.16 16.90 -11.50
N SER A 121 -7.95 16.83 -12.79
CA SER A 121 -6.61 16.66 -13.38
C SER A 121 -5.66 17.83 -13.12
N ASP A 122 -6.17 19.03 -12.91
CA ASP A 122 -5.41 20.24 -12.57
C ASP A 122 -4.83 20.22 -11.15
N LEU A 123 -5.43 19.43 -10.26
CA LEU A 123 -4.91 19.23 -8.90
C LEU A 123 -3.66 18.35 -8.86
N ILE A 124 -3.42 17.49 -9.86
CA ILE A 124 -2.32 16.52 -9.85
C ILE A 124 -1.16 17.04 -10.71
N LYS A 125 -0.02 17.22 -10.09
CA LYS A 125 1.26 17.58 -10.73
C LYS A 125 2.13 16.33 -10.83
N TRP A 126 2.09 15.69 -11.99
CA TRP A 126 2.90 14.50 -12.32
C TRP A 126 4.38 14.85 -12.55
N ASN A 127 5.28 13.88 -12.39
CA ASN A 127 6.74 14.03 -12.54
C ASN A 127 7.39 15.00 -11.54
N HIS A 128 6.75 15.26 -10.40
CA HIS A 128 7.26 16.16 -9.37
C HIS A 128 8.07 15.41 -8.31
N LYS A 129 9.28 14.99 -8.65
CA LYS A 129 10.21 14.30 -7.74
C LYS A 129 10.75 15.26 -6.69
N ILE A 130 10.37 15.05 -5.44
CA ILE A 130 10.82 15.88 -4.31
C ILE A 130 12.29 15.62 -4.03
N LYS A 131 13.03 16.71 -3.81
CA LYS A 131 14.41 16.72 -3.33
C LYS A 131 14.49 16.88 -1.83
N ALA A 132 13.81 17.90 -1.29
CA ALA A 132 13.78 18.23 0.13
C ALA A 132 12.48 18.93 0.52
N VAL A 133 12.15 18.84 1.81
CA VAL A 133 11.07 19.62 2.45
C VAL A 133 11.67 20.35 3.64
N ARG A 134 11.36 21.63 3.79
CA ARG A 134 11.83 22.48 4.90
C ARG A 134 10.64 23.21 5.52
N SER A 135 10.76 23.56 6.79
CA SER A 135 9.75 24.30 7.54
C SER A 135 10.39 25.50 8.20
N GLU A 136 9.85 26.68 7.94
CA GLU A 136 10.34 27.95 8.45
C GLU A 136 9.16 28.82 8.92
N CYS A 137 9.39 29.66 9.92
CA CYS A 137 8.40 30.64 10.34
C CYS A 137 8.56 31.90 9.47
N ASN A 138 7.48 32.34 8.83
CA ASN A 138 7.46 33.61 8.10
C ASN A 138 7.47 34.77 9.10
N PRO A 139 8.53 35.58 9.13
CA PRO A 139 8.67 36.67 10.16
C PRO A 139 7.64 37.76 10.04
N THR A 140 7.01 37.90 8.87
CA THR A 140 6.02 38.95 8.61
C THR A 140 4.62 38.55 9.05
N THR A 141 4.23 37.31 8.78
CA THR A 141 2.88 36.80 9.05
C THR A 141 2.79 35.99 10.33
N GLY A 142 3.91 35.48 10.84
CA GLY A 142 3.96 34.52 11.95
C GLY A 142 3.53 33.10 11.57
N ALA A 143 3.09 32.90 10.33
CA ALA A 143 2.69 31.57 9.84
C ALA A 143 3.90 30.66 9.61
N THR A 144 3.72 29.37 9.80
CA THR A 144 4.68 28.36 9.36
C THR A 144 4.55 28.16 7.85
N GLU A 145 5.64 28.28 7.14
CA GLU A 145 5.73 27.98 5.71
C GLU A 145 6.53 26.69 5.48
N ILE A 146 5.96 25.81 4.65
CA ILE A 146 6.62 24.58 4.24
C ILE A 146 7.10 24.75 2.81
N THR A 147 8.41 24.75 2.64
CA THR A 147 9.08 24.84 1.33
C THR A 147 9.37 23.46 0.80
N ILE A 148 8.93 23.20 -0.44
CA ILE A 148 9.16 21.95 -1.14
C ILE A 148 10.10 22.22 -2.31
N ASP A 149 11.27 21.59 -2.30
CA ASP A 149 12.22 21.61 -3.41
C ASP A 149 12.03 20.35 -4.26
N PHE A 150 11.98 20.54 -5.57
CA PHE A 150 11.96 19.46 -6.56
C PHE A 150 13.33 19.28 -7.22
N HIS A 151 13.52 18.14 -7.92
CA HIS A 151 14.74 17.93 -8.70
C HIS A 151 14.77 18.75 -10.00
N GLU A 152 13.61 18.89 -10.67
CA GLU A 152 13.49 19.43 -12.02
C GLU A 152 12.45 20.56 -12.16
N HIS A 153 11.82 20.96 -11.04
CA HIS A 153 10.82 22.02 -11.01
C HIS A 153 11.19 23.09 -9.99
N ASP A 154 10.57 24.25 -10.11
CA ASP A 154 10.75 25.36 -9.18
C ASP A 154 10.30 24.99 -7.77
N THR A 155 10.97 25.59 -6.80
CA THR A 155 10.60 25.50 -5.38
C THR A 155 9.23 26.12 -5.15
N VAL A 156 8.40 25.47 -4.35
CA VAL A 156 7.07 25.96 -3.97
C VAL A 156 6.94 26.11 -2.45
N VAL A 157 6.06 27.00 -2.02
CA VAL A 157 5.79 27.26 -0.61
C VAL A 157 4.32 27.01 -0.32
N HIS A 158 4.05 26.26 0.74
CA HIS A 158 2.72 25.93 1.21
C HIS A 158 2.55 26.22 2.70
N ASP A 159 1.32 26.41 3.14
CA ASP A 159 0.96 26.68 4.53
C ASP A 159 0.67 25.36 5.29
N PHE A 160 0.38 24.30 4.55
CA PHE A 160 0.21 22.94 5.08
C PHE A 160 0.64 21.87 4.05
N VAL A 161 1.31 20.84 4.54
CA VAL A 161 1.77 19.69 3.75
C VAL A 161 1.32 18.38 4.38
N ALA A 162 0.58 17.56 3.63
CA ALA A 162 0.32 16.18 3.95
C ALA A 162 1.30 15.27 3.18
N GLY A 163 2.21 14.60 3.88
CA GLY A 163 3.12 13.62 3.30
C GLY A 163 2.42 12.28 3.10
N ALA A 164 2.13 11.91 1.86
CA ALA A 164 1.56 10.64 1.41
C ALA A 164 2.51 9.92 0.43
N ASP A 165 3.82 10.18 0.56
CA ASP A 165 4.89 9.80 -0.36
C ASP A 165 5.47 8.39 -0.09
N GLY A 166 4.72 7.56 0.64
CA GLY A 166 4.91 6.12 0.73
C GLY A 166 6.12 5.70 1.57
N ALA A 167 6.51 4.43 1.41
CA ALA A 167 7.52 3.75 2.22
C ALA A 167 8.82 4.53 2.41
N TRP A 168 9.34 5.14 1.34
CA TRP A 168 10.60 5.89 1.31
C TRP A 168 10.39 7.40 1.40
N SER A 169 9.39 7.81 2.18
CA SER A 169 8.98 9.21 2.35
C SER A 169 10.15 10.15 2.60
N ARG A 170 10.24 11.18 1.78
CA ARG A 170 11.16 12.31 1.99
C ARG A 170 10.56 13.33 2.95
N THR A 171 9.23 13.42 2.97
CA THR A 171 8.47 14.27 3.90
C THR A 171 8.67 13.81 5.33
N ARG A 172 8.67 12.48 5.58
CA ARG A 172 8.94 11.91 6.91
C ARG A 172 10.26 12.38 7.51
N LYS A 173 11.30 12.60 6.71
CA LYS A 173 12.63 13.04 7.20
C LYS A 173 12.60 14.38 7.95
N LEU A 174 11.57 15.21 7.71
CA LEU A 174 11.40 16.46 8.45
C LEU A 174 10.85 16.22 9.87
N LEU A 175 10.13 15.12 10.08
CA LEU A 175 9.44 14.79 11.34
C LEU A 175 10.15 13.71 12.15
N SER A 176 10.73 12.73 11.46
CA SER A 176 11.38 11.58 12.09
C SER A 176 12.64 11.17 11.33
N PRO A 177 13.76 10.90 12.03
CA PRO A 177 14.97 10.36 11.41
C PRO A 177 14.88 8.84 11.13
N ALA A 178 13.84 8.15 11.61
CA ALA A 178 13.73 6.70 11.49
C ALA A 178 13.59 6.26 10.02
N PRO A 179 14.53 5.46 9.48
CA PRO A 179 14.38 4.85 8.18
C PRO A 179 13.47 3.61 8.26
N PRO A 180 12.90 3.15 7.14
CA PRO A 180 12.37 1.80 7.07
C PRO A 180 13.45 0.77 7.40
N ILE A 181 13.07 -0.28 8.11
CA ILE A 181 13.94 -1.42 8.47
C ILE A 181 13.54 -2.65 7.66
N TYR A 182 14.51 -3.47 7.32
CA TYR A 182 14.28 -4.72 6.62
C TYR A 182 13.47 -5.68 7.49
N SER A 183 12.40 -6.26 6.91
CA SER A 183 11.48 -7.13 7.65
C SER A 183 11.95 -8.58 7.80
N GLY A 184 13.07 -8.95 7.17
CA GLY A 184 13.58 -10.33 7.18
C GLY A 184 12.99 -11.22 6.07
N ALA A 185 12.35 -10.63 5.04
CA ALA A 185 11.77 -11.39 3.94
C ALA A 185 12.01 -10.75 2.57
N GLN A 186 12.25 -11.59 1.56
CA GLN A 186 12.29 -11.25 0.15
C GLN A 186 11.02 -11.77 -0.53
N TRP A 187 10.49 -11.03 -1.48
CA TRP A 187 9.26 -11.40 -2.19
C TRP A 187 9.50 -11.41 -3.69
N LEU A 188 9.28 -12.57 -4.32
CA LEU A 188 9.09 -12.67 -5.76
C LEU A 188 7.60 -12.50 -6.07
N ILE A 189 7.28 -11.68 -7.06
CA ILE A 189 5.91 -11.46 -7.52
C ILE A 189 5.82 -11.90 -8.99
N ALA A 190 4.84 -12.75 -9.30
CA ALA A 190 4.57 -13.24 -10.65
C ALA A 190 3.07 -13.40 -10.88
N THR A 191 2.64 -13.42 -12.14
CA THR A 191 1.21 -13.48 -12.49
C THR A 191 0.97 -14.55 -13.55
N ILE A 192 -0.01 -15.42 -13.32
CA ILE A 192 -0.57 -16.35 -14.32
C ILE A 192 -1.84 -15.69 -14.87
N ARG A 193 -1.99 -15.62 -16.18
CA ARG A 193 -3.19 -15.11 -16.85
C ARG A 193 -4.03 -16.24 -17.43
N HIS A 194 -5.33 -15.99 -17.59
CA HIS A 194 -6.25 -16.98 -18.13
C HIS A 194 -6.16 -18.33 -17.41
N ALA A 195 -6.03 -18.27 -16.07
CA ALA A 195 -5.65 -19.40 -15.24
C ALA A 195 -6.65 -20.56 -15.31
N SER A 196 -7.96 -20.28 -15.35
CA SER A 196 -8.99 -21.34 -15.42
C SER A 196 -9.00 -22.09 -16.76
N THR A 197 -8.60 -21.44 -17.84
CA THR A 197 -8.60 -22.00 -19.19
C THR A 197 -7.25 -22.59 -19.58
N ALA A 198 -6.15 -21.89 -19.27
CA ALA A 198 -4.81 -22.35 -19.63
C ALA A 198 -4.22 -23.35 -18.62
N TYR A 199 -4.56 -23.21 -17.35
CA TYR A 199 -4.01 -23.99 -16.23
C TYR A 199 -5.11 -24.43 -15.25
N PRO A 200 -6.13 -25.21 -15.68
CA PRO A 200 -7.29 -25.54 -14.85
C PRO A 200 -6.92 -26.27 -13.55
N HIS A 201 -5.85 -27.05 -13.52
CA HIS A 201 -5.35 -27.71 -12.32
C HIS A 201 -4.77 -26.73 -11.30
N LEU A 202 -4.05 -25.68 -11.73
CA LEU A 202 -3.55 -24.62 -10.85
C LEU A 202 -4.69 -23.72 -10.37
N SER A 203 -5.66 -23.44 -11.25
CA SER A 203 -6.88 -22.72 -10.88
C SER A 203 -7.65 -23.45 -9.78
N ALA A 204 -7.79 -24.78 -9.88
CA ALA A 204 -8.41 -25.61 -8.85
C ALA A 204 -7.62 -25.63 -7.55
N LEU A 205 -6.28 -25.69 -7.61
CA LEU A 205 -5.40 -25.62 -6.44
C LEU A 205 -5.58 -24.30 -5.67
N CYS A 206 -5.51 -23.17 -6.38
CA CYS A 206 -5.60 -21.84 -5.77
C CYS A 206 -7.02 -21.49 -5.29
N GLY A 207 -8.07 -22.09 -5.86
CA GLY A 207 -9.45 -21.73 -5.55
C GLY A 207 -9.89 -20.41 -6.16
N THR A 208 -10.91 -19.78 -5.57
CA THR A 208 -11.55 -18.55 -6.06
C THR A 208 -11.11 -17.29 -5.32
N GLY A 209 -10.39 -17.41 -4.22
CA GLY A 209 -9.91 -16.28 -3.39
C GLY A 209 -8.40 -16.34 -3.15
N THR A 210 -8.00 -16.38 -1.90
CA THR A 210 -6.61 -16.42 -1.45
C THR A 210 -6.20 -17.84 -1.06
N MET A 211 -5.06 -18.33 -1.56
CA MET A 211 -4.43 -19.57 -1.10
C MET A 211 -3.06 -19.24 -0.51
N SER A 212 -2.77 -19.82 0.66
CA SER A 212 -1.52 -19.68 1.39
C SER A 212 -0.92 -21.05 1.68
N ALA A 213 0.17 -21.38 1.01
CA ALA A 213 0.97 -22.56 1.34
C ALA A 213 2.21 -22.08 2.12
N LEU A 214 2.38 -22.58 3.36
CA LEU A 214 3.41 -22.08 4.29
C LEU A 214 4.15 -23.22 4.98
N GLY A 215 5.43 -23.03 5.26
CA GLY A 215 6.27 -23.93 6.04
C GLY A 215 7.74 -23.74 5.72
N HIS A 216 8.61 -24.34 6.52
CA HIS A 216 10.06 -24.20 6.38
C HIS A 216 10.50 -22.73 6.30
N CYS A 217 9.84 -21.86 7.07
CA CYS A 217 10.04 -20.41 7.08
C CYS A 217 9.80 -19.69 5.73
N ASN A 218 9.18 -20.34 4.73
CA ASN A 218 8.85 -19.77 3.43
C ASN A 218 7.34 -19.84 3.16
N ALA A 219 6.87 -19.12 2.13
CA ALA A 219 5.48 -19.17 1.72
C ALA A 219 5.30 -19.01 0.21
N LEU A 220 4.28 -19.67 -0.33
CA LEU A 220 3.67 -19.37 -1.62
C LEU A 220 2.25 -18.92 -1.35
N MET A 221 1.97 -17.66 -1.62
CA MET A 221 0.63 -17.08 -1.46
C MET A 221 0.08 -16.68 -2.81
N THR A 222 -1.21 -16.91 -3.04
CA THR A 222 -1.87 -16.51 -4.28
C THR A 222 -3.13 -15.74 -4.01
N GLN A 223 -3.46 -14.83 -4.90
CA GLN A 223 -4.75 -14.14 -4.95
C GLN A 223 -5.34 -14.29 -6.35
N ARG A 224 -6.63 -14.60 -6.40
CA ARG A 224 -7.38 -14.45 -7.66
C ARG A 224 -7.52 -12.97 -7.97
N GLY A 225 -7.56 -12.65 -9.24
CA GLY A 225 -7.64 -11.26 -9.65
C GLY A 225 -8.35 -11.09 -10.99
N PRO A 226 -8.46 -9.85 -11.47
CA PRO A 226 -9.17 -9.54 -12.72
C PRO A 226 -8.56 -10.28 -13.91
N GLN A 227 -9.37 -10.47 -14.97
CA GLN A 227 -8.97 -11.16 -16.20
C GLN A 227 -8.57 -12.63 -15.98
N ASP A 228 -9.25 -13.31 -15.06
CA ASP A 228 -8.97 -14.71 -14.70
C ASP A 228 -7.48 -14.92 -14.33
N SER A 229 -6.89 -13.99 -13.59
CA SER A 229 -5.50 -14.06 -13.19
C SER A 229 -5.32 -14.73 -11.82
N ILE A 230 -4.12 -15.30 -11.61
CA ILE A 230 -3.59 -15.68 -10.30
C ILE A 230 -2.34 -14.86 -10.07
N ARG A 231 -2.33 -14.04 -9.02
CA ARG A 231 -1.15 -13.33 -8.53
C ARG A 231 -0.44 -14.21 -7.53
N LEU A 232 0.81 -14.56 -7.80
CA LEU A 232 1.68 -15.35 -6.91
C LEU A 232 2.67 -14.44 -6.20
N TYR A 233 2.83 -14.68 -4.91
CA TYR A 233 3.88 -14.14 -4.05
C TYR A 233 4.68 -15.31 -3.48
N ALA A 234 5.93 -15.49 -3.93
CA ALA A 234 6.86 -16.41 -3.31
C ALA A 234 7.69 -15.63 -2.29
N ILE A 235 7.54 -16.00 -1.02
CA ILE A 235 8.11 -15.28 0.13
C ILE A 235 9.21 -16.14 0.73
N ILE A 236 10.40 -15.54 0.83
CA ILE A 236 11.62 -16.20 1.30
C ILE A 236 12.06 -15.49 2.57
N SER A 237 12.05 -16.19 3.70
CA SER A 237 12.66 -15.68 4.93
C SER A 237 14.17 -15.75 4.85
N THR A 238 14.81 -14.62 5.01
CA THR A 238 16.26 -14.53 5.05
C THR A 238 16.71 -13.31 5.85
N PRO A 239 17.75 -13.42 6.69
CA PRO A 239 18.32 -12.26 7.37
C PRO A 239 19.15 -11.37 6.42
N ASP A 240 19.48 -11.88 5.22
CA ASP A 240 20.27 -11.14 4.23
C ASP A 240 19.37 -10.20 3.43
N GLU A 241 19.42 -8.91 3.74
CA GLU A 241 18.73 -7.85 3.00
C GLU A 241 19.20 -7.79 1.53
N ALA A 242 20.45 -8.13 1.25
CA ALA A 242 21.05 -8.15 -0.08
C ALA A 242 20.92 -9.52 -0.78
N TRP A 243 20.04 -10.41 -0.31
CA TRP A 243 19.91 -11.79 -0.77
C TRP A 243 19.87 -11.94 -2.30
N THR A 244 19.08 -11.12 -3.00
CA THR A 244 19.02 -11.13 -4.46
C THR A 244 20.37 -10.89 -5.13
N THR A 245 21.23 -10.07 -4.51
CA THR A 245 22.61 -9.82 -4.95
C THR A 245 23.51 -11.00 -4.59
N THR A 246 23.41 -11.47 -3.36
CA THR A 246 24.25 -12.57 -2.81
C THR A 246 24.07 -13.85 -3.62
N VAL A 247 22.84 -14.18 -4.03
CA VAL A 247 22.55 -15.38 -4.84
C VAL A 247 22.57 -15.12 -6.35
N GLY A 248 22.95 -13.91 -6.78
CA GLY A 248 23.14 -13.57 -8.20
C GLY A 248 21.86 -13.52 -9.03
N LEU A 249 20.73 -13.09 -8.43
CA LEU A 249 19.43 -12.95 -9.13
C LEU A 249 19.23 -11.58 -9.77
N GLN A 250 20.13 -10.65 -9.55
CA GLN A 250 20.06 -9.34 -10.20
C GLN A 250 20.07 -9.47 -11.72
N ARG A 251 19.16 -8.76 -12.38
CA ARG A 251 19.01 -8.73 -13.84
C ARG A 251 18.60 -10.06 -14.48
N LYS A 252 18.09 -11.01 -13.70
CA LYS A 252 17.51 -12.26 -14.21
C LYS A 252 16.01 -12.12 -14.44
N THR A 253 15.49 -12.77 -15.47
CA THR A 253 14.04 -12.92 -15.69
C THR A 253 13.43 -13.83 -14.64
N ALA A 254 12.11 -13.82 -14.48
CA ALA A 254 11.43 -14.72 -13.54
C ALA A 254 11.68 -16.21 -13.88
N ALA A 255 11.70 -16.56 -15.17
CA ALA A 255 12.03 -17.92 -15.62
C ALA A 255 13.45 -18.36 -15.24
N GLU A 256 14.43 -17.45 -15.18
CA GLU A 256 15.78 -17.76 -14.69
C GLU A 256 15.84 -17.85 -13.17
N VAL A 257 15.06 -17.00 -12.45
CA VAL A 257 14.99 -17.00 -10.99
C VAL A 257 14.37 -18.29 -10.46
N LYS A 258 13.36 -18.87 -11.16
CA LYS A 258 12.68 -20.09 -10.74
C LYS A 258 13.62 -21.26 -10.45
N HIS A 259 14.72 -21.40 -11.20
CA HIS A 259 15.70 -22.48 -10.97
C HIS A 259 16.34 -22.37 -9.59
N THR A 260 16.74 -21.15 -9.18
CA THR A 260 17.29 -20.93 -7.83
C THR A 260 16.26 -21.29 -6.75
N LEU A 261 14.99 -20.98 -6.97
CA LEU A 261 13.93 -21.25 -5.99
C LEU A 261 13.57 -22.74 -5.90
N LEU A 262 13.48 -23.42 -7.06
CA LEU A 262 13.01 -24.81 -7.15
C LEU A 262 14.10 -25.86 -6.91
N ASP A 263 15.38 -25.47 -7.05
CA ASP A 263 16.51 -26.40 -6.89
C ASP A 263 17.14 -26.31 -5.49
N SER A 264 16.77 -25.30 -4.70
CA SER A 264 17.29 -25.13 -3.34
C SER A 264 16.45 -25.87 -2.30
N GLU A 265 17.07 -26.79 -1.55
CA GLU A 265 16.42 -27.54 -0.47
C GLU A 265 15.95 -26.65 0.68
N SER A 266 16.61 -25.50 0.90
CA SER A 266 16.21 -24.53 1.90
C SER A 266 15.05 -23.63 1.44
N LEU A 267 14.61 -23.77 0.19
CA LEU A 267 13.51 -22.98 -0.38
C LEU A 267 12.34 -23.91 -0.75
N PHE A 268 12.11 -24.13 -2.05
CA PHE A 268 10.93 -24.85 -2.52
C PHE A 268 11.24 -26.22 -3.18
N ALA A 269 12.49 -26.71 -3.12
CA ALA A 269 12.85 -27.97 -3.79
C ALA A 269 12.06 -29.19 -3.27
N ASN A 270 11.78 -29.21 -1.97
CA ASN A 270 11.10 -30.32 -1.28
C ASN A 270 9.58 -30.10 -1.11
N TRP A 271 9.03 -29.05 -1.74
CA TRP A 271 7.58 -28.79 -1.70
C TRP A 271 6.83 -29.72 -2.66
N ALA A 272 5.53 -29.93 -2.41
CA ALA A 272 4.68 -30.76 -3.24
C ALA A 272 4.76 -30.41 -4.73
N PRO A 273 4.69 -31.41 -5.64
CA PRO A 273 4.79 -31.18 -7.09
C PRO A 273 3.81 -30.11 -7.61
N ALA A 274 2.58 -30.05 -7.09
CA ALA A 274 1.59 -29.07 -7.51
C ALA A 274 1.97 -27.62 -7.11
N LEU A 275 2.59 -27.43 -5.94
CA LEU A 275 3.06 -26.13 -5.48
C LEU A 275 4.31 -25.68 -6.26
N ARG A 276 5.18 -26.62 -6.60
CA ARG A 276 6.36 -26.35 -7.45
C ARG A 276 5.94 -26.01 -8.87
N ASP A 277 4.93 -26.70 -9.41
CA ASP A 277 4.37 -26.42 -10.74
C ASP A 277 3.72 -25.03 -10.77
N LEU A 278 2.99 -24.65 -9.72
CA LEU A 278 2.43 -23.31 -9.57
C LEU A 278 3.51 -22.23 -9.63
N LEU A 279 4.60 -22.37 -8.87
CA LEU A 279 5.72 -21.42 -8.88
C LEU A 279 6.42 -21.38 -10.24
N ALA A 280 6.67 -22.56 -10.84
CA ALA A 280 7.32 -22.66 -12.15
C ALA A 280 6.49 -21.96 -13.24
N THR A 281 5.20 -22.29 -13.30
CA THR A 281 4.26 -21.73 -14.28
C THR A 281 4.15 -20.21 -14.12
N ALA A 282 4.01 -19.72 -12.89
CA ALA A 282 3.93 -18.26 -12.63
C ALA A 282 5.20 -17.53 -13.12
N CYS A 283 6.38 -18.09 -12.90
CA CYS A 283 7.63 -17.48 -13.36
C CYS A 283 7.75 -17.49 -14.90
N ASP A 284 7.30 -18.56 -15.55
CA ASP A 284 7.33 -18.66 -17.02
C ASP A 284 6.32 -17.71 -17.67
N GLU A 285 5.11 -17.63 -17.14
CA GLU A 285 4.08 -16.69 -17.59
C GLU A 285 4.52 -15.23 -17.41
N GLU A 286 5.07 -14.89 -16.24
CA GLU A 286 5.59 -13.54 -15.98
C GLU A 286 6.67 -13.13 -16.98
N THR A 287 7.58 -14.08 -17.34
CA THR A 287 8.61 -13.82 -18.35
C THR A 287 8.03 -13.70 -19.76
N ARG A 288 6.97 -14.46 -20.07
CA ARG A 288 6.28 -14.39 -21.37
C ARG A 288 5.55 -13.06 -21.54
N ASP A 289 4.89 -12.60 -20.49
CA ASP A 289 4.13 -11.35 -20.50
C ASP A 289 5.03 -10.09 -20.50
N ASN A 290 6.22 -10.21 -19.92
CA ASN A 290 7.20 -9.15 -19.80
C ASN A 290 8.58 -9.56 -20.34
N PRO A 291 8.72 -9.77 -21.68
CA PRO A 291 9.96 -10.29 -22.26
C PRO A 291 11.15 -9.37 -21.94
N GLY A 292 12.22 -9.96 -21.39
CA GLY A 292 13.45 -9.23 -21.04
C GLY A 292 13.35 -8.36 -19.78
N ALA A 293 12.20 -8.32 -19.10
CA ALA A 293 12.09 -7.66 -17.82
C ALA A 293 12.81 -8.47 -16.73
N ASN A 294 13.42 -7.78 -15.78
CA ASN A 294 13.94 -8.42 -14.58
C ASN A 294 12.78 -8.92 -13.71
N ALA A 295 13.00 -10.06 -13.04
CA ALA A 295 12.07 -10.56 -12.04
C ALA A 295 11.82 -9.51 -10.94
N ASP A 296 10.58 -9.37 -10.52
CA ASP A 296 10.21 -8.52 -9.39
C ASP A 296 10.51 -9.26 -8.07
N VAL A 297 11.80 -9.29 -7.71
CA VAL A 297 12.28 -9.82 -6.42
C VAL A 297 12.85 -8.69 -5.61
N LYS A 298 12.26 -8.45 -4.43
CA LYS A 298 12.65 -7.30 -3.61
C LYS A 298 12.53 -7.58 -2.11
N PRO A 299 13.38 -6.93 -1.30
CA PRO A 299 13.25 -6.92 0.15
C PRO A 299 11.99 -6.16 0.58
N TYR A 300 11.34 -6.66 1.61
CA TYR A 300 10.23 -5.98 2.25
C TYR A 300 10.69 -5.19 3.47
N TYR A 301 10.10 -4.01 3.63
CA TYR A 301 10.46 -3.08 4.68
C TYR A 301 9.25 -2.69 5.51
N MET A 302 9.50 -2.26 6.74
CA MET A 302 8.51 -1.71 7.66
C MET A 302 9.15 -0.58 8.46
N LEU A 303 8.36 0.28 9.05
CA LEU A 303 8.83 1.16 10.12
C LEU A 303 8.92 0.37 11.43
N PRO A 304 9.78 0.79 12.38
CA PRO A 304 9.75 0.19 13.70
C PRO A 304 8.35 0.20 14.30
N VAL A 305 7.92 -0.92 14.89
CA VAL A 305 6.61 -1.01 15.56
C VAL A 305 6.52 0.08 16.61
N GLY A 306 5.40 0.80 16.64
CA GLY A 306 5.21 1.94 17.52
C GLY A 306 5.96 3.22 17.09
N HIS A 307 6.43 3.30 15.83
CA HIS A 307 7.03 4.51 15.28
C HIS A 307 6.14 5.72 15.52
N ARG A 308 6.74 6.80 16.01
CA ARG A 308 6.09 8.08 16.32
C ARG A 308 7.02 9.24 15.98
N TRP A 309 6.46 10.43 15.88
CA TRP A 309 7.19 11.69 15.76
C TRP A 309 6.56 12.77 16.65
N PRO A 310 7.33 13.79 17.05
CA PRO A 310 6.78 14.96 17.72
C PRO A 310 5.99 15.80 16.71
N HIS A 311 4.79 16.21 17.11
CA HIS A 311 3.95 17.10 16.29
C HIS A 311 4.71 18.35 15.84
N ARG A 312 4.46 18.78 14.61
CA ARG A 312 5.04 19.98 14.01
C ARG A 312 3.99 20.72 13.19
N THR A 313 3.82 22.02 13.47
CA THR A 313 2.86 22.87 12.76
C THR A 313 3.13 22.90 11.26
N GLY A 314 2.06 22.86 10.47
CA GLY A 314 2.07 22.99 9.01
C GLY A 314 2.41 21.71 8.25
N ILE A 315 2.65 20.57 8.92
CA ILE A 315 3.01 19.32 8.24
C ILE A 315 2.54 18.09 9.02
N THR A 316 2.07 17.07 8.30
CA THR A 316 1.78 15.75 8.84
C THR A 316 2.07 14.65 7.81
N LEU A 317 1.95 13.38 8.21
CA LEU A 317 2.10 12.20 7.34
C LEU A 317 0.84 11.36 7.37
N ILE A 318 0.57 10.64 6.27
CA ILE A 318 -0.52 9.66 6.15
C ILE A 318 -0.06 8.42 5.36
N GLY A 319 -0.74 7.29 5.57
CA GLY A 319 -0.46 6.02 4.90
C GLY A 319 0.96 5.51 5.16
N ASP A 320 1.57 4.85 4.18
CA ASP A 320 2.92 4.26 4.31
C ASP A 320 4.01 5.29 4.67
N ALA A 321 3.78 6.58 4.41
CA ALA A 321 4.70 7.62 4.87
C ALA A 321 4.70 7.74 6.40
N ALA A 322 3.57 7.48 7.05
CA ALA A 322 3.39 7.53 8.49
C ALA A 322 3.71 6.19 9.17
N HIS A 323 3.19 5.07 8.62
CA HIS A 323 3.10 3.80 9.33
C HIS A 323 3.31 2.57 8.43
N LEU A 324 4.32 2.60 7.55
CA LEU A 324 4.70 1.46 6.73
C LEU A 324 4.82 0.18 7.57
N MET A 325 4.04 -0.83 7.22
CA MET A 325 4.04 -2.14 7.87
C MET A 325 4.08 -3.27 6.84
N THR A 326 4.35 -4.49 7.31
CA THR A 326 4.25 -5.69 6.49
C THR A 326 2.77 -6.00 6.19
N PRO A 327 2.43 -6.75 5.11
CA PRO A 327 1.04 -6.93 4.70
C PRO A 327 0.27 -8.01 5.48
N TRP A 328 0.85 -8.59 6.53
CA TRP A 328 0.31 -9.76 7.24
C TRP A 328 -0.92 -9.49 8.12
N ALA A 329 -1.35 -8.25 8.24
CA ALA A 329 -2.63 -7.89 8.86
C ALA A 329 -3.68 -7.43 7.84
N GLY A 330 -3.35 -7.27 6.55
CA GLY A 330 -4.28 -6.79 5.52
C GLY A 330 -4.66 -5.29 5.60
N GLU A 331 -4.08 -4.53 6.53
CA GLU A 331 -4.59 -3.23 6.96
C GLU A 331 -4.01 -2.00 6.23
N GLY A 332 -2.92 -2.17 5.47
CA GLY A 332 -2.16 -1.00 4.95
C GLY A 332 -2.99 -0.01 4.15
N VAL A 333 -3.82 -0.48 3.21
CA VAL A 333 -4.66 0.39 2.39
C VAL A 333 -5.83 0.98 3.18
N ASN A 334 -6.39 0.19 4.10
CA ASN A 334 -7.50 0.62 4.96
C ASN A 334 -7.08 1.77 5.86
N LEU A 335 -5.96 1.64 6.57
CA LEU A 335 -5.39 2.71 7.37
C LEU A 335 -5.06 3.95 6.51
N ALA A 336 -4.48 3.76 5.33
CA ALA A 336 -4.13 4.85 4.42
C ALA A 336 -5.36 5.66 3.95
N LEU A 337 -6.49 4.99 3.69
CA LEU A 337 -7.75 5.62 3.32
C LEU A 337 -8.46 6.24 4.52
N TRP A 338 -8.37 5.61 5.70
CA TRP A 338 -8.88 6.17 6.95
C TRP A 338 -8.17 7.48 7.32
N ASP A 339 -6.83 7.50 7.22
CA ASP A 339 -6.05 8.73 7.46
C ASP A 339 -6.47 9.87 6.54
N ALA A 340 -6.68 9.57 5.26
CA ALA A 340 -7.13 10.55 4.28
C ALA A 340 -8.51 11.12 4.66
N LEU A 341 -9.42 10.25 5.11
CA LEU A 341 -10.76 10.61 5.53
C LEU A 341 -10.75 11.53 6.76
N ASP A 342 -10.03 11.12 7.81
CA ASP A 342 -9.96 11.87 9.06
C ASP A 342 -9.22 13.21 8.86
N LEU A 343 -8.10 13.22 8.12
CA LEU A 343 -7.38 14.47 7.84
C LEU A 343 -8.22 15.45 7.00
N ALA A 344 -9.00 14.94 6.03
CA ALA A 344 -9.90 15.80 5.26
C ALA A 344 -10.99 16.45 6.14
N ARG A 345 -11.52 15.73 7.12
CA ARG A 345 -12.48 16.26 8.11
C ARG A 345 -11.85 17.33 8.98
N VAL A 346 -10.63 17.09 9.48
CA VAL A 346 -9.85 18.03 10.29
C VAL A 346 -9.57 19.34 9.54
N LEU A 347 -9.12 19.25 8.29
CA LEU A 347 -8.84 20.41 7.44
C LEU A 347 -10.12 21.22 7.16
N ALA A 348 -11.23 20.52 6.85
CA ALA A 348 -12.51 21.16 6.59
C ALA A 348 -13.10 21.85 7.84
N GLU A 349 -12.91 21.26 9.02
CA GLU A 349 -13.34 21.89 10.27
C GLU A 349 -12.55 23.16 10.56
N ALA A 350 -11.24 23.16 10.38
CA ALA A 350 -10.41 24.34 10.55
C ALA A 350 -10.82 25.46 9.57
N ASP A 351 -11.03 25.14 8.29
CA ASP A 351 -11.50 26.10 7.27
C ASP A 351 -12.86 26.73 7.64
N ARG A 352 -13.79 25.91 8.14
CA ARG A 352 -15.11 26.37 8.60
C ARG A 352 -15.04 27.31 9.81
N LEU A 353 -14.12 27.05 10.75
CA LEU A 353 -14.01 27.83 12.00
C LEU A 353 -13.46 29.23 11.77
N VAL A 354 -12.50 29.39 10.88
CA VAL A 354 -11.86 30.68 10.63
C VAL A 354 -12.57 31.51 9.56
N GLY A 355 -13.37 30.86 8.70
CA GLY A 355 -14.05 31.50 7.60
C GLY A 355 -13.14 31.87 6.42
N LYS A 356 -13.75 32.46 5.37
CA LYS A 356 -13.09 32.63 4.06
C LYS A 356 -12.03 33.74 4.01
N ASP A 357 -12.05 34.67 4.99
CA ASP A 357 -11.19 35.85 5.01
C ASP A 357 -10.01 35.72 5.99
N ALA A 358 -9.84 34.53 6.60
CA ALA A 358 -8.71 34.27 7.49
C ALA A 358 -7.39 34.19 6.73
N ASP A 359 -6.35 34.77 7.34
CA ASP A 359 -4.98 34.58 6.87
C ASP A 359 -4.42 33.16 7.25
N ALA A 360 -3.26 32.83 6.71
CA ALA A 360 -2.63 31.55 6.95
C ALA A 360 -2.29 31.31 8.43
N ALA A 361 -1.90 32.33 9.17
CA ALA A 361 -1.55 32.23 10.60
C ALA A 361 -2.78 31.89 11.45
N ALA A 362 -3.89 32.62 11.25
CA ALA A 362 -5.15 32.32 11.94
C ALA A 362 -5.68 30.93 11.62
N TRP A 363 -5.57 30.51 10.37
CA TRP A 363 -5.96 29.18 9.94
C TRP A 363 -5.10 28.10 10.61
N GLN A 364 -3.77 28.28 10.66
CA GLN A 364 -2.87 27.33 11.32
C GLN A 364 -3.13 27.23 12.82
N ILE A 365 -3.42 28.34 13.50
CA ILE A 365 -3.81 28.33 14.92
C ILE A 365 -5.06 27.48 15.16
N ALA A 366 -6.04 27.56 14.28
CA ALA A 366 -7.24 26.72 14.36
C ALA A 366 -6.98 25.27 14.00
N LEU A 367 -6.09 25.02 13.04
CA LEU A 367 -5.78 23.67 12.53
C LEU A 367 -4.87 22.87 13.48
N ASP A 368 -3.84 23.49 14.01
CA ASP A 368 -2.72 22.82 14.71
C ASP A 368 -3.16 21.88 15.85
N PRO A 369 -4.04 22.27 16.80
CA PRO A 369 -4.51 21.37 17.84
C PRO A 369 -5.30 20.17 17.31
N ARG A 370 -5.97 20.33 16.17
CA ARG A 370 -6.77 19.28 15.53
C ARG A 370 -5.89 18.25 14.81
N VAL A 371 -4.85 18.72 14.13
CA VAL A 371 -3.84 17.83 13.52
C VAL A 371 -3.13 17.02 14.59
N ARG A 372 -2.83 17.62 15.75
CA ARG A 372 -2.22 16.89 16.87
C ARG A 372 -3.10 15.72 17.35
N VAL A 373 -4.39 15.96 17.55
CA VAL A 373 -5.34 14.90 17.92
C VAL A 373 -5.43 13.84 16.83
N PHE A 374 -5.53 14.25 15.56
CA PHE A 374 -5.51 13.34 14.41
C PHE A 374 -4.27 12.45 14.41
N GLU A 375 -3.08 13.03 14.61
CA GLU A 375 -1.82 12.27 14.67
C GLU A 375 -1.80 11.27 15.84
N GLU A 376 -2.28 11.65 17.01
CA GLU A 376 -2.37 10.78 18.19
C GLU A 376 -3.27 9.57 17.91
N ASP A 377 -4.45 9.78 17.35
CA ASP A 377 -5.42 8.72 17.03
C ASP A 377 -4.91 7.82 15.89
N MET A 378 -4.41 8.39 14.81
CA MET A 378 -3.82 7.67 13.68
C MET A 378 -2.66 6.78 14.14
N LEU A 379 -1.73 7.33 14.92
CA LEU A 379 -0.55 6.59 15.40
C LEU A 379 -0.92 5.49 16.40
N ALA A 380 -1.99 5.67 17.17
CA ALA A 380 -2.49 4.63 18.07
C ALA A 380 -3.05 3.44 17.27
N ARG A 381 -3.93 3.70 16.28
CA ARG A 381 -4.46 2.66 15.38
C ARG A 381 -3.35 1.94 14.62
N ALA A 382 -2.44 2.70 14.04
CA ALA A 382 -1.34 2.15 13.25
C ALA A 382 -0.37 1.30 14.08
N ALA A 383 -0.10 1.66 15.34
CA ALA A 383 0.77 0.89 16.22
C ALA A 383 0.19 -0.49 16.53
N GLU A 384 -1.11 -0.58 16.81
CA GLU A 384 -1.82 -1.84 17.04
C GLU A 384 -1.72 -2.77 15.82
N LYS A 385 -2.04 -2.24 14.62
CA LYS A 385 -1.99 -3.00 13.37
C LYS A 385 -0.57 -3.37 12.92
N ALA A 386 0.41 -2.52 13.18
CA ALA A 386 1.82 -2.83 12.93
C ALA A 386 2.33 -3.96 13.82
N GLU A 387 1.93 -3.97 15.11
CA GLU A 387 2.26 -5.05 16.05
C GLU A 387 1.60 -6.37 15.63
N GLU A 388 0.33 -6.34 15.27
CA GLU A 388 -0.41 -7.50 14.73
C GLU A 388 0.29 -8.04 13.48
N SER A 389 0.60 -7.18 12.51
CA SER A 389 1.25 -7.56 11.27
C SER A 389 2.64 -8.17 11.50
N ASP A 390 3.46 -7.62 12.41
CA ASP A 390 4.78 -8.17 12.72
C ASP A 390 4.69 -9.50 13.49
N ARG A 391 3.71 -9.65 14.39
CA ARG A 391 3.42 -10.91 15.07
C ARG A 391 2.98 -11.98 14.06
N ASN A 392 2.04 -11.67 13.15
CA ASN A 392 1.56 -12.57 12.12
C ASN A 392 2.70 -12.99 11.19
N ARG A 393 3.54 -12.04 10.74
CA ARG A 393 4.73 -12.34 9.95
C ARG A 393 5.63 -13.37 10.63
N LYS A 394 5.96 -13.19 11.90
CA LYS A 394 6.83 -14.11 12.67
C LYS A 394 6.19 -15.48 12.85
N THR A 395 4.88 -15.51 13.02
CA THR A 395 4.10 -16.73 13.23
C THR A 395 3.96 -17.54 11.94
N PHE A 396 3.57 -16.88 10.86
CA PHE A 396 3.27 -17.55 9.57
C PHE A 396 4.54 -17.87 8.77
N LEU A 397 5.60 -17.10 8.91
CA LEU A 397 6.92 -17.43 8.35
C LEU A 397 7.79 -18.22 9.35
N SER A 398 7.20 -19.17 10.05
CA SER A 398 7.90 -20.12 10.93
C SER A 398 7.99 -21.50 10.28
N GLU A 399 8.68 -22.43 10.93
CA GLU A 399 8.81 -23.82 10.45
C GLU A 399 7.43 -24.48 10.22
N ASN A 400 6.48 -24.25 11.14
CA ASN A 400 5.11 -24.79 11.10
C ASN A 400 4.10 -23.67 10.77
N GLY A 401 4.41 -22.85 9.75
CA GLY A 401 3.59 -21.67 9.41
C GLY A 401 2.16 -22.00 9.04
N ALA A 402 1.94 -23.07 8.31
CA ALA A 402 0.61 -23.49 7.85
C ALA A 402 -0.30 -23.91 9.01
N GLU A 403 0.22 -24.73 9.93
CA GLU A 403 -0.51 -25.18 11.10
C GLU A 403 -0.91 -23.98 11.96
N ARG A 404 0.02 -23.05 12.18
CA ARG A 404 -0.23 -21.84 12.96
C ARG A 404 -1.23 -20.90 12.30
N MET A 405 -1.22 -20.79 10.97
CA MET A 405 -2.20 -19.99 10.24
C MET A 405 -3.58 -20.66 10.28
N ALA A 406 -3.64 -21.99 10.14
CA ALA A 406 -4.88 -22.73 10.24
C ALA A 406 -5.50 -22.60 11.66
N GLU A 407 -4.69 -22.71 12.71
CA GLU A 407 -5.11 -22.47 14.11
C GLU A 407 -5.61 -21.03 14.32
N PHE A 408 -4.95 -20.04 13.72
CA PHE A 408 -5.38 -18.65 13.79
C PHE A 408 -6.79 -18.48 13.23
N PHE A 409 -7.10 -19.00 12.03
CA PHE A 409 -8.41 -18.90 11.41
C PHE A 409 -9.50 -19.74 12.12
N GLN A 410 -9.16 -20.74 12.91
CA GLN A 410 -10.11 -21.51 13.71
C GLN A 410 -10.51 -20.79 15.00
N ASN A 411 -9.74 -19.82 15.45
CA ASN A 411 -9.95 -19.09 16.71
C ASN A 411 -10.50 -17.66 16.51
N VAL A 412 -10.70 -17.21 15.28
CA VAL A 412 -11.36 -15.97 14.89
C VAL A 412 -12.80 -16.26 14.47
#